data_f7b8c3d8c5f539f43298a6ee774b1aaa
#
_entry.id   f7b8c3d8c5f539f43298a6ee774b1aaa
#
_cell.length_a   1.000
_cell.length_b   1.000
_cell.length_c   1.000
_cell.angle_alpha   90.00
_cell.angle_beta   90.00
_cell.angle_gamma   90.00
#
_symmetry.space_group_name_H-M   'P 1'
#
loop_
_entity.id
_entity.type
_entity.pdbx_description
1 polymer ?
#
loop_
_entity_poly.entity_id
_entity_poly.type
_entity_poly.pdbx_seq_one_letter_code
_entity_poly.pdbx_strand_id
1 'polypeptide(L)'
;MKNILAHKIGKLRTERHLSQTDVAKRLYVSRQAVSKWENGDAEPSLDNLIALAKLFNVSLDNLITGQYDPTTTLLKISHLNKAFTRPVLRDINFSIYDHDRVALLGSNGAGKSTLIKIMIGLLRPDTGTIKSNINPHRDLGIMPQENVLIPELTVYEQVKLTALINHVYQQERIGRLLGQFNLADHAKQVISKLSGGQKRRLSLLLCTLRPVKLLILDEPTVGMDLTSIDFFWVYPLSGSSV
;
A
#
# COMPACT_ATOMS: atom_id res chain seq x y z
N MET A 1 7.55 -5.31 24.49
CA MET A 1 8.47 -4.40 23.80
C MET A 1 9.73 -5.10 23.27
N LYS A 2 10.40 -5.96 24.04
CA LYS A 2 11.64 -6.66 23.58
C LYS A 2 11.52 -7.37 22.23
N ASN A 3 10.40 -8.00 21.94
CA ASN A 3 10.20 -8.74 20.68
C ASN A 3 10.02 -7.84 19.44
N ILE A 4 9.49 -6.63 19.60
CA ILE A 4 9.22 -5.71 18.47
C ILE A 4 10.54 -5.12 17.98
N LEU A 5 11.38 -4.59 18.88
CA LEU A 5 12.69 -4.01 18.51
C LEU A 5 13.62 -5.03 17.85
N ALA A 6 13.73 -6.23 18.43
CA ALA A 6 14.56 -7.31 17.91
C ALA A 6 14.15 -7.70 16.48
N HIS A 7 12.86 -7.96 16.26
CA HIS A 7 12.30 -8.27 14.95
C HIS A 7 12.53 -7.13 13.95
N LYS A 8 12.35 -5.88 14.38
CA LYS A 8 12.51 -4.70 13.54
C LYS A 8 13.95 -4.51 13.08
N ILE A 9 14.96 -4.70 13.97
CA ILE A 9 16.38 -4.61 13.62
C ILE A 9 16.71 -5.64 12.55
N GLY A 10 16.33 -6.90 12.73
CA GLY A 10 16.59 -7.97 11.77
C GLY A 10 15.91 -7.74 10.42
N LYS A 11 14.64 -7.30 10.44
CA LYS A 11 13.87 -6.96 9.24
C LYS A 11 14.52 -5.82 8.47
N LEU A 12 14.80 -4.69 9.11
CA LEU A 12 15.40 -3.52 8.47
C LEU A 12 16.79 -3.81 7.89
N ARG A 13 17.58 -4.64 8.58
CA ARG A 13 18.87 -5.11 8.05
C ARG A 13 18.71 -5.91 6.77
N THR A 14 17.80 -6.88 6.78
CA THR A 14 17.55 -7.78 5.65
C THR A 14 17.02 -7.03 4.43
N GLU A 15 16.08 -6.09 4.64
CA GLU A 15 15.52 -5.22 3.58
C GLU A 15 16.59 -4.36 2.91
N ARG A 16 17.69 -4.06 3.60
CA ARG A 16 18.85 -3.30 3.06
C ARG A 16 19.99 -4.19 2.57
N HIS A 17 19.76 -5.51 2.49
CA HIS A 17 20.73 -6.48 2.05
C HIS A 17 22.07 -6.43 2.84
N LEU A 18 21.99 -6.09 4.14
CA LEU A 18 23.14 -6.04 5.05
C LEU A 18 23.26 -7.35 5.83
N SER A 19 24.51 -7.83 6.01
CA SER A 19 24.82 -8.90 6.98
C SER A 19 24.90 -8.32 8.40
N GLN A 20 24.78 -9.19 9.42
CA GLN A 20 25.06 -8.79 10.82
C GLN A 20 26.47 -8.21 10.99
N THR A 21 27.43 -8.71 10.21
CA THR A 21 28.82 -8.23 10.20
C THR A 21 28.91 -6.80 9.62
N ASP A 22 28.12 -6.48 8.59
CA ASP A 22 28.11 -5.15 8.01
C ASP A 22 27.54 -4.11 8.96
N VAL A 23 26.46 -4.45 9.66
CA VAL A 23 25.89 -3.60 10.72
C VAL A 23 26.87 -3.41 11.85
N ALA A 24 27.51 -4.50 12.32
CA ALA A 24 28.49 -4.47 13.39
C ALA A 24 29.69 -3.54 13.07
N LYS A 25 30.23 -3.64 11.85
CA LYS A 25 31.31 -2.78 11.37
C LYS A 25 30.93 -1.30 11.37
N ARG A 26 29.72 -0.98 10.89
CA ARG A 26 29.24 0.41 10.76
C ARG A 26 28.93 1.05 12.12
N LEU A 27 28.54 0.24 13.10
CA LEU A 27 28.24 0.69 14.46
C LEU A 27 29.44 0.55 15.42
N TYR A 28 30.58 0.03 14.97
CA TYR A 28 31.76 -0.23 15.79
C TYR A 28 31.47 -1.15 17.01
N VAL A 29 30.65 -2.18 16.78
CA VAL A 29 30.29 -3.20 17.77
C VAL A 29 30.67 -4.60 17.29
N SER A 30 30.58 -5.62 18.15
CA SER A 30 30.81 -7.00 17.75
C SER A 30 29.59 -7.55 16.96
N ARG A 31 29.83 -8.49 16.02
CA ARG A 31 28.75 -9.22 15.35
C ARG A 31 27.83 -9.92 16.37
N GLN A 32 28.39 -10.43 17.46
CA GLN A 32 27.65 -11.09 18.52
C GLN A 32 26.65 -10.12 19.22
N ALA A 33 26.99 -8.84 19.38
CA ALA A 33 26.10 -7.84 19.91
C ALA A 33 24.87 -7.66 18.99
N VAL A 34 25.08 -7.51 17.67
CA VAL A 34 24.00 -7.40 16.69
C VAL A 34 23.10 -8.66 16.70
N SER A 35 23.72 -9.85 16.75
CA SER A 35 22.96 -11.11 16.85
C SER A 35 22.08 -11.17 18.11
N LYS A 36 22.61 -10.76 19.28
CA LYS A 36 21.83 -10.71 20.53
C LYS A 36 20.69 -9.72 20.45
N TRP A 37 20.88 -8.58 19.79
CA TRP A 37 19.81 -7.60 19.58
C TRP A 37 18.69 -8.15 18.69
N GLU A 38 19.02 -8.84 17.60
CA GLU A 38 18.03 -9.44 16.69
C GLU A 38 17.27 -10.61 17.32
N ASN A 39 17.91 -11.36 18.23
CA ASN A 39 17.27 -12.45 18.96
C ASN A 39 16.49 -11.97 20.19
N GLY A 40 16.63 -10.70 20.60
CA GLY A 40 16.04 -10.17 21.83
C GLY A 40 16.75 -10.57 23.11
N ASP A 41 17.96 -11.16 23.03
CA ASP A 41 18.77 -11.59 24.17
C ASP A 41 19.44 -10.40 24.88
N ALA A 42 19.60 -9.27 24.19
CA ALA A 42 20.10 -8.02 24.74
C ALA A 42 19.44 -6.83 24.05
N GLU A 43 19.43 -5.68 24.70
CA GLU A 43 18.97 -4.42 24.13
C GLU A 43 20.17 -3.55 23.74
N PRO A 44 20.13 -2.86 22.57
CA PRO A 44 21.13 -1.86 22.22
C PRO A 44 21.14 -0.70 23.22
N SER A 45 22.28 -0.10 23.48
CA SER A 45 22.37 1.17 24.21
C SER A 45 21.67 2.29 23.41
N LEU A 46 21.37 3.41 24.07
CA LEU A 46 20.73 4.56 23.39
C LEU A 46 21.58 5.04 22.21
N ASP A 47 22.89 5.09 22.35
CA ASP A 47 23.80 5.49 21.27
C ASP A 47 23.70 4.53 20.08
N ASN A 48 23.64 3.22 20.35
CA ASN A 48 23.48 2.20 19.32
C ASN A 48 22.09 2.26 18.66
N LEU A 49 21.04 2.58 19.42
CA LEU A 49 19.70 2.80 18.85
C LEU A 49 19.68 3.99 17.90
N ILE A 50 20.33 5.10 18.29
CA ILE A 50 20.46 6.29 17.42
C ILE A 50 21.28 5.97 16.16
N ALA A 51 22.36 5.21 16.32
CA ALA A 51 23.21 4.80 15.20
C ALA A 51 22.47 3.83 14.25
N LEU A 52 21.71 2.88 14.79
CA LEU A 52 20.83 1.96 14.02
C LEU A 52 19.74 2.73 13.27
N ALA A 53 19.07 3.68 13.94
CA ALA A 53 18.05 4.52 13.33
C ALA A 53 18.61 5.31 12.13
N LYS A 54 19.80 5.92 12.28
CA LYS A 54 20.53 6.60 11.19
C LYS A 54 20.94 5.64 10.08
N LEU A 55 21.51 4.49 10.43
CA LEU A 55 21.94 3.47 9.47
C LEU A 55 20.77 2.96 8.62
N PHE A 56 19.63 2.75 9.27
CA PHE A 56 18.43 2.26 8.62
C PHE A 56 17.53 3.38 8.07
N ASN A 57 17.93 4.64 8.21
CA ASN A 57 17.15 5.81 7.77
C ASN A 57 15.68 5.74 8.25
N VAL A 58 15.50 5.54 9.54
CA VAL A 58 14.21 5.53 10.24
C VAL A 58 14.29 6.40 11.48
N SER A 59 13.16 6.85 12.04
CA SER A 59 13.19 7.53 13.35
C SER A 59 13.47 6.54 14.48
N LEU A 60 13.92 7.08 15.60
CA LEU A 60 14.12 6.30 16.82
C LEU A 60 12.80 5.68 17.31
N ASP A 61 11.70 6.42 17.22
CA ASP A 61 10.37 5.94 17.55
C ASP A 61 9.95 4.75 16.67
N ASN A 62 10.18 4.84 15.36
CA ASN A 62 9.92 3.73 14.45
C ASN A 62 10.72 2.48 14.82
N LEU A 63 11.99 2.66 15.15
CA LEU A 63 12.87 1.54 15.52
C LEU A 63 12.41 0.86 16.80
N ILE A 64 12.01 1.64 17.82
CA ILE A 64 11.67 1.14 19.15
C ILE A 64 10.23 0.62 19.23
N THR A 65 9.27 1.38 18.74
CA THR A 65 7.85 1.08 18.87
C THR A 65 7.28 0.27 17.71
N GLY A 66 8.02 0.19 16.63
CA GLY A 66 7.50 -0.33 15.35
C GLY A 66 6.47 0.59 14.71
N GLN A 67 6.15 1.73 15.34
CA GLN A 67 5.27 2.73 14.76
C GLN A 67 5.96 3.40 13.59
N TYR A 68 5.17 3.69 12.59
CA TYR A 68 5.64 4.19 11.32
C TYR A 68 6.22 5.62 11.45
N ASP A 69 7.34 5.84 10.77
CA ASP A 69 7.93 7.18 10.60
C ASP A 69 7.68 7.64 9.15
N PRO A 70 6.99 8.74 8.93
CA PRO A 70 6.70 9.26 7.60
C PRO A 70 7.95 9.89 6.95
N THR A 71 9.04 9.11 6.80
CA THR A 71 10.29 9.62 6.22
C THR A 71 10.25 9.72 4.70
N THR A 72 9.43 8.90 4.04
CA THR A 72 9.35 8.89 2.59
C THR A 72 8.03 9.48 2.11
N THR A 73 8.08 10.71 1.61
CA THR A 73 6.93 11.32 0.94
C THR A 73 6.67 10.59 -0.38
N LEU A 74 5.51 9.98 -0.53
CA LEU A 74 5.06 9.36 -1.80
C LEU A 74 4.48 10.41 -2.73
N LEU A 75 3.68 11.33 -2.18
CA LEU A 75 3.00 12.37 -2.94
C LEU A 75 2.89 13.64 -2.08
N LYS A 76 3.19 14.80 -2.67
CA LYS A 76 2.97 16.11 -2.05
C LYS A 76 2.19 17.00 -3.00
N ILE A 77 1.07 17.53 -2.51
CA ILE A 77 0.21 18.48 -3.20
C ILE A 77 0.34 19.84 -2.52
N SER A 78 0.53 20.90 -3.31
CA SER A 78 0.68 22.26 -2.80
C SER A 78 -0.10 23.24 -3.66
N HIS A 79 -0.98 24.02 -3.00
CA HIS A 79 -1.79 25.10 -3.57
C HIS A 79 -2.60 24.68 -4.81
N LEU A 80 -3.11 23.44 -4.81
CA LEU A 80 -3.78 22.86 -5.95
C LEU A 80 -5.20 23.40 -6.07
N ASN A 81 -5.50 23.93 -7.26
CA ASN A 81 -6.81 24.44 -7.63
C ASN A 81 -7.31 23.79 -8.90
N LYS A 82 -8.63 23.55 -8.97
CA LYS A 82 -9.32 23.07 -10.16
C LYS A 82 -10.72 23.65 -10.24
N ALA A 83 -11.03 24.24 -11.40
CA ALA A 83 -12.36 24.70 -11.76
C ALA A 83 -12.82 24.03 -13.06
N PHE A 84 -14.12 23.89 -13.22
CA PHE A 84 -14.81 23.64 -14.47
C PHE A 84 -15.70 24.88 -14.73
N THR A 85 -17.02 24.73 -14.80
CA THR A 85 -17.95 25.87 -14.79
C THR A 85 -17.99 26.60 -13.45
N ARG A 86 -17.57 25.91 -12.39
CA ARG A 86 -17.40 26.44 -11.02
C ARG A 86 -16.15 25.86 -10.36
N PRO A 87 -15.58 26.54 -9.37
CA PRO A 87 -14.47 26.01 -8.61
C PRO A 87 -14.86 24.70 -7.89
N VAL A 88 -14.03 23.65 -8.04
CA VAL A 88 -14.22 22.33 -7.44
C VAL A 88 -13.18 22.05 -6.37
N LEU A 89 -11.91 22.36 -6.64
CA LEU A 89 -10.83 22.27 -5.65
C LEU A 89 -10.26 23.67 -5.42
N ARG A 90 -10.06 24.03 -4.15
CA ARG A 90 -9.57 25.35 -3.76
C ARG A 90 -8.43 25.20 -2.76
N ASP A 91 -7.24 25.61 -3.16
CA ASP A 91 -6.02 25.65 -2.34
C ASP A 91 -5.76 24.35 -1.56
N ILE A 92 -5.84 23.22 -2.25
CA ILE A 92 -5.64 21.90 -1.61
C ILE A 92 -4.16 21.71 -1.33
N ASN A 93 -3.86 21.41 -0.06
CA ASN A 93 -2.50 21.21 0.45
C ASN A 93 -2.48 19.96 1.34
N PHE A 94 -1.74 18.92 0.97
CA PHE A 94 -1.45 17.78 1.83
C PHE A 94 -0.30 16.93 1.28
N SER A 95 0.20 16.01 2.12
CA SER A 95 1.20 15.02 1.73
C SER A 95 0.71 13.63 2.09
N ILE A 96 1.11 12.64 1.29
CA ILE A 96 0.95 11.21 1.57
C ILE A 96 2.34 10.64 1.73
N TYR A 97 2.56 9.97 2.83
CA TYR A 97 3.82 9.29 3.13
C TYR A 97 3.66 7.79 2.91
N ASP A 98 4.79 7.09 2.85
CA ASP A 98 4.78 5.63 2.78
C ASP A 98 4.05 5.04 4.00
N HIS A 99 3.23 4.01 3.82
CA HIS A 99 2.33 3.38 4.82
C HIS A 99 1.22 4.27 5.41
N ASP A 100 1.04 5.52 4.98
CA ASP A 100 -0.11 6.33 5.41
C ASP A 100 -1.43 5.66 5.03
N ARG A 101 -2.44 5.93 5.87
CA ARG A 101 -3.84 5.61 5.60
C ARG A 101 -4.63 6.91 5.59
N VAL A 102 -4.97 7.39 4.41
CA VAL A 102 -5.65 8.67 4.22
C VAL A 102 -7.07 8.43 3.78
N ALA A 103 -8.04 9.01 4.49
CA ALA A 103 -9.44 9.00 4.09
C ALA A 103 -9.85 10.37 3.54
N LEU A 104 -10.37 10.38 2.31
CA LEU A 104 -10.97 11.57 1.72
C LEU A 104 -12.48 11.58 2.05
N LEU A 105 -12.86 12.45 2.98
CA LEU A 105 -14.26 12.61 3.41
C LEU A 105 -14.87 13.84 2.77
N GLY A 106 -16.16 13.76 2.43
CA GLY A 106 -16.91 14.87 1.86
C GLY A 106 -18.19 14.40 1.16
N SER A 107 -19.14 15.32 0.99
CA SER A 107 -20.39 15.07 0.28
C SER A 107 -20.16 14.70 -1.19
N ASN A 108 -21.20 14.17 -1.84
CA ASN A 108 -21.18 13.95 -3.28
C ASN A 108 -20.99 15.29 -4.00
N GLY A 109 -20.11 15.31 -5.00
CA GLY A 109 -19.75 16.55 -5.70
C GLY A 109 -18.68 17.42 -5.00
N ALA A 110 -18.17 17.05 -3.82
CA ALA A 110 -17.10 17.80 -3.12
C ALA A 110 -15.73 17.80 -3.83
N GLY A 111 -15.59 17.11 -4.96
CA GLY A 111 -14.34 17.08 -5.73
C GLY A 111 -13.42 15.90 -5.43
N LYS A 112 -13.84 14.91 -4.63
CA LYS A 112 -13.02 13.73 -4.28
C LYS A 112 -12.47 13.02 -5.53
N SER A 113 -13.33 12.62 -6.44
CA SER A 113 -12.92 11.93 -7.68
C SER A 113 -12.12 12.84 -8.63
N THR A 114 -12.37 14.16 -8.59
CA THR A 114 -11.54 15.15 -9.31
C THR A 114 -10.12 15.17 -8.77
N LEU A 115 -9.97 15.21 -7.44
CA LEU A 115 -8.67 15.15 -6.79
C LEU A 115 -7.94 13.85 -7.10
N ILE A 116 -8.63 12.70 -7.00
CA ILE A 116 -8.08 11.39 -7.37
C ILE A 116 -7.59 11.40 -8.82
N LYS A 117 -8.41 11.86 -9.77
CA LYS A 117 -8.01 11.96 -11.20
C LYS A 117 -6.78 12.83 -11.42
N ILE A 118 -6.62 13.89 -10.64
CA ILE A 118 -5.42 14.75 -10.70
C ILE A 118 -4.21 14.02 -10.08
N MET A 119 -4.37 13.35 -8.94
CA MET A 119 -3.30 12.60 -8.28
C MET A 119 -2.71 11.50 -9.16
N ILE A 120 -3.55 10.84 -9.96
CA ILE A 120 -3.15 9.76 -10.87
C ILE A 120 -2.77 10.24 -12.27
N GLY A 121 -2.78 11.56 -12.51
CA GLY A 121 -2.36 12.16 -13.77
C GLY A 121 -3.38 12.13 -14.91
N LEU A 122 -4.63 11.71 -14.65
CA LEU A 122 -5.72 11.71 -15.64
C LEU A 122 -6.32 13.09 -15.88
N LEU A 123 -6.11 14.03 -14.97
CA LEU A 123 -6.58 15.39 -15.07
C LEU A 123 -5.49 16.35 -14.63
N ARG A 124 -5.31 17.47 -15.34
CA ARG A 124 -4.36 18.52 -14.96
C ARG A 124 -5.04 19.53 -14.02
N PRO A 125 -4.36 19.94 -12.95
CA PRO A 125 -4.81 21.09 -12.16
C PRO A 125 -4.72 22.37 -12.96
N ASP A 126 -5.47 23.40 -12.56
CA ASP A 126 -5.35 24.74 -13.16
C ASP A 126 -4.16 25.50 -12.57
N THR A 127 -3.95 25.37 -11.26
CA THR A 127 -2.77 25.91 -10.55
C THR A 127 -2.33 24.96 -9.45
N GLY A 128 -1.15 25.21 -8.89
CA GLY A 128 -0.54 24.38 -7.87
C GLY A 128 0.42 23.35 -8.43
N THR A 129 0.98 22.54 -7.56
CA THR A 129 1.97 21.52 -7.93
C THR A 129 1.70 20.18 -7.27
N ILE A 130 2.06 19.11 -7.97
CA ILE A 130 2.11 17.76 -7.44
C ILE A 130 3.53 17.24 -7.61
N LYS A 131 4.17 16.91 -6.50
CA LYS A 131 5.45 16.20 -6.49
C LYS A 131 5.18 14.75 -6.12
N SER A 132 5.60 13.83 -6.96
CA SER A 132 5.39 12.39 -6.78
C SER A 132 6.71 11.65 -6.85
N ASN A 133 6.98 10.81 -5.86
CA ASN A 133 8.13 9.91 -5.78
C ASN A 133 7.74 8.46 -6.17
N ILE A 134 6.58 8.29 -6.79
CA ILE A 134 6.09 6.98 -7.27
C ILE A 134 5.99 6.97 -8.79
N ASN A 135 6.23 5.80 -9.38
CA ASN A 135 5.96 5.57 -10.81
C ASN A 135 4.49 5.13 -10.96
N PRO A 136 3.62 5.91 -11.65
CA PRO A 136 2.20 5.59 -11.77
C PRO A 136 1.94 4.21 -12.39
N HIS A 137 2.79 3.77 -13.31
CA HIS A 137 2.60 2.47 -13.99
C HIS A 137 3.02 1.28 -13.14
N ARG A 138 3.92 1.47 -12.17
CA ARG A 138 4.47 0.38 -11.37
C ARG A 138 4.05 0.41 -9.90
N ASP A 139 4.00 1.60 -9.31
CA ASP A 139 3.89 1.76 -7.87
C ASP A 139 2.45 2.11 -7.42
N LEU A 140 1.50 2.30 -8.37
CA LEU A 140 0.14 2.75 -8.11
C LEU A 140 -0.88 1.65 -8.40
N GLY A 141 -1.74 1.33 -7.42
CA GLY A 141 -2.96 0.56 -7.59
C GLY A 141 -4.18 1.47 -7.51
N ILE A 142 -5.15 1.29 -8.40
CA ILE A 142 -6.35 2.10 -8.43
C ILE A 142 -7.57 1.19 -8.50
N MET A 143 -8.49 1.38 -7.57
CA MET A 143 -9.82 0.79 -7.62
C MET A 143 -10.83 1.91 -7.84
N PRO A 144 -11.37 2.07 -9.05
CA PRO A 144 -12.34 3.11 -9.35
C PRO A 144 -13.70 2.80 -8.71
N GLN A 145 -14.58 3.81 -8.66
CA GLN A 145 -15.95 3.68 -8.17
C GLN A 145 -16.73 2.60 -8.94
N GLU A 146 -16.62 2.59 -10.26
CA GLU A 146 -17.20 1.55 -11.11
C GLU A 146 -16.21 0.40 -11.32
N ASN A 147 -16.71 -0.84 -11.29
CA ASN A 147 -15.87 -1.99 -11.54
C ASN A 147 -15.46 -2.08 -13.01
N VAL A 148 -14.17 -2.05 -13.28
CA VAL A 148 -13.61 -2.26 -14.63
C VAL A 148 -13.32 -3.76 -14.79
N LEU A 149 -14.36 -4.53 -15.03
CA LEU A 149 -14.32 -5.99 -15.20
C LEU A 149 -14.88 -6.37 -16.56
N ILE A 150 -14.37 -7.45 -17.16
CA ILE A 150 -14.86 -7.99 -18.44
C ILE A 150 -15.96 -9.01 -18.12
N PRO A 151 -17.24 -8.71 -18.41
CA PRO A 151 -18.37 -9.52 -17.94
C PRO A 151 -18.39 -10.95 -18.45
N GLU A 152 -17.80 -11.19 -19.64
CA GLU A 152 -17.76 -12.48 -20.34
C GLU A 152 -16.69 -13.43 -19.82
N LEU A 153 -15.67 -12.91 -19.15
CA LEU A 153 -14.60 -13.74 -18.57
C LEU A 153 -15.05 -14.40 -17.27
N THR A 154 -14.45 -15.54 -16.99
CA THR A 154 -14.49 -16.11 -15.64
C THR A 154 -13.59 -15.31 -14.70
N VAL A 155 -13.83 -15.45 -13.39
CA VAL A 155 -12.98 -14.83 -12.36
C VAL A 155 -11.50 -15.18 -12.57
N TYR A 156 -11.22 -16.49 -12.79
CA TYR A 156 -9.84 -16.95 -13.02
C TYR A 156 -9.21 -16.32 -14.28
N GLU A 157 -9.96 -16.29 -15.37
CA GLU A 157 -9.46 -15.70 -16.63
C GLU A 157 -9.15 -14.22 -16.49
N GLN A 158 -10.01 -13.45 -15.81
CA GLN A 158 -9.76 -12.04 -15.53
C GLN A 158 -8.50 -11.83 -14.70
N VAL A 159 -8.32 -12.60 -13.62
CA VAL A 159 -7.13 -12.51 -12.78
C VAL A 159 -5.88 -12.91 -13.56
N LYS A 160 -5.94 -14.01 -14.33
CA LYS A 160 -4.85 -14.48 -15.19
C LYS A 160 -4.47 -13.43 -16.24
N LEU A 161 -5.44 -12.87 -16.94
CA LEU A 161 -5.22 -11.82 -17.93
C LEU A 161 -4.51 -10.61 -17.33
N THR A 162 -5.03 -10.12 -16.19
CA THR A 162 -4.45 -8.96 -15.51
C THR A 162 -3.04 -9.27 -14.98
N ALA A 163 -2.79 -10.47 -14.48
CA ALA A 163 -1.48 -10.91 -14.03
C ALA A 163 -0.46 -11.00 -15.18
N LEU A 164 -0.89 -11.45 -16.37
CA LEU A 164 -0.05 -11.50 -17.58
C LEU A 164 0.31 -10.09 -18.04
N ILE A 165 -0.67 -9.17 -18.12
CA ILE A 165 -0.44 -7.77 -18.51
C ILE A 165 0.55 -7.08 -17.55
N ASN A 166 0.47 -7.39 -16.26
CA ASN A 166 1.37 -6.83 -15.24
C ASN A 166 2.70 -7.60 -15.09
N HIS A 167 2.96 -8.65 -15.89
CA HIS A 167 4.15 -9.51 -15.82
C HIS A 167 4.37 -10.18 -14.44
N VAL A 168 3.28 -10.51 -13.74
CA VAL A 168 3.31 -11.14 -12.39
C VAL A 168 2.57 -12.48 -12.36
N TYR A 169 2.38 -13.12 -13.52
CA TYR A 169 1.66 -14.38 -13.61
C TYR A 169 2.41 -15.51 -12.95
N GLN A 170 1.78 -16.13 -11.96
CA GLN A 170 2.18 -17.39 -11.30
C GLN A 170 0.91 -18.13 -10.92
N GLN A 171 0.72 -19.34 -11.46
CA GLN A 171 -0.52 -20.11 -11.28
C GLN A 171 -0.85 -20.38 -9.82
N GLU A 172 0.13 -20.80 -9.02
CA GLU A 172 -0.03 -21.10 -7.60
C GLU A 172 -0.41 -19.84 -6.80
N ARG A 173 0.18 -18.69 -7.15
CA ARG A 173 -0.12 -17.43 -6.52
C ARG A 173 -1.56 -17.00 -6.81
N ILE A 174 -2.05 -17.17 -8.03
CA ILE A 174 -3.46 -16.87 -8.37
C ILE A 174 -4.40 -17.71 -7.51
N GLY A 175 -4.15 -19.01 -7.37
CA GLY A 175 -4.96 -19.88 -6.53
C GLY A 175 -5.01 -19.41 -5.08
N ARG A 176 -3.87 -19.05 -4.50
CA ARG A 176 -3.79 -18.50 -3.14
C ARG A 176 -4.57 -17.18 -3.01
N LEU A 177 -4.38 -16.25 -3.94
CA LEU A 177 -5.09 -14.97 -3.93
C LEU A 177 -6.60 -15.14 -4.03
N LEU A 178 -7.08 -16.02 -4.92
CA LEU A 178 -8.50 -16.32 -5.01
C LEU A 178 -9.06 -16.86 -3.68
N GLY A 179 -8.32 -17.71 -2.99
CA GLY A 179 -8.69 -18.17 -1.64
C GLY A 179 -8.74 -17.04 -0.64
N GLN A 180 -7.71 -16.23 -0.61
CA GLN A 180 -7.59 -15.07 0.29
C GLN A 180 -8.72 -14.06 0.11
N PHE A 181 -9.19 -13.85 -1.12
CA PHE A 181 -10.28 -12.93 -1.43
C PHE A 181 -11.66 -13.58 -1.40
N ASN A 182 -11.78 -14.80 -0.88
CA ASN A 182 -13.03 -15.59 -0.85
C ASN A 182 -13.70 -15.68 -2.23
N LEU A 183 -12.88 -15.94 -3.27
CA LEU A 183 -13.29 -16.10 -4.66
C LEU A 183 -12.91 -17.46 -5.25
N ALA A 184 -12.31 -18.37 -4.47
CA ALA A 184 -11.87 -19.69 -4.93
C ALA A 184 -13.04 -20.51 -5.51
N ASP A 185 -14.17 -20.58 -4.80
CA ASP A 185 -15.36 -21.31 -5.23
C ASP A 185 -16.03 -20.70 -6.48
N HIS A 186 -15.70 -19.44 -6.77
CA HIS A 186 -16.22 -18.68 -7.92
C HIS A 186 -15.24 -18.61 -9.08
N ALA A 187 -14.06 -19.25 -9.00
CA ALA A 187 -12.97 -19.14 -9.98
C ALA A 187 -13.43 -19.41 -11.42
N LYS A 188 -14.32 -20.39 -11.61
CA LYS A 188 -14.88 -20.77 -12.93
C LYS A 188 -16.18 -20.02 -13.27
N GLN A 189 -16.70 -19.21 -12.39
CA GLN A 189 -17.93 -18.46 -12.62
C GLN A 189 -17.69 -17.24 -13.48
N VAL A 190 -18.57 -16.99 -14.45
CA VAL A 190 -18.53 -15.80 -15.30
C VAL A 190 -18.84 -14.56 -14.47
N ILE A 191 -18.06 -13.49 -14.68
CA ILE A 191 -18.12 -12.25 -13.89
C ILE A 191 -19.50 -11.60 -13.91
N SER A 192 -20.23 -11.69 -15.04
CA SER A 192 -21.59 -11.17 -15.13
C SER A 192 -22.52 -11.73 -14.06
N LYS A 193 -22.29 -12.98 -13.61
CA LYS A 193 -23.11 -13.70 -12.60
C LYS A 193 -22.67 -13.45 -11.15
N LEU A 194 -21.60 -12.70 -10.92
CA LEU A 194 -21.13 -12.37 -9.56
C LEU A 194 -22.04 -11.34 -8.89
N SER A 195 -22.19 -11.45 -7.57
CA SER A 195 -22.80 -10.41 -6.76
C SER A 195 -21.96 -9.11 -6.78
N GLY A 196 -22.57 -7.97 -6.37
CA GLY A 196 -21.85 -6.70 -6.27
C GLY A 196 -20.62 -6.78 -5.35
N GLY A 197 -20.77 -7.42 -4.19
CA GLY A 197 -19.65 -7.65 -3.26
C GLY A 197 -18.56 -8.54 -3.82
N GLN A 198 -18.90 -9.60 -4.55
CA GLN A 198 -17.93 -10.46 -5.23
C GLN A 198 -17.16 -9.70 -6.32
N LYS A 199 -17.86 -8.90 -7.13
CA LYS A 199 -17.23 -8.02 -8.14
C LYS A 199 -16.27 -7.03 -7.47
N ARG A 200 -16.65 -6.48 -6.33
CA ARG A 200 -15.83 -5.52 -5.60
C ARG A 200 -14.59 -6.16 -5.02
N ARG A 201 -14.70 -7.39 -4.44
CA ARG A 201 -13.55 -8.18 -3.99
C ARG A 201 -12.61 -8.54 -5.13
N LEU A 202 -13.16 -8.91 -6.29
CA LEU A 202 -12.36 -9.16 -7.50
C LEU A 202 -11.62 -7.90 -7.93
N SER A 203 -12.28 -6.75 -7.98
CA SER A 203 -11.63 -5.47 -8.34
C SER A 203 -10.48 -5.12 -7.38
N LEU A 204 -10.65 -5.34 -6.07
CA LEU A 204 -9.58 -5.15 -5.10
C LEU A 204 -8.41 -6.12 -5.32
N LEU A 205 -8.70 -7.41 -5.55
CA LEU A 205 -7.67 -8.40 -5.88
C LEU A 205 -6.85 -7.94 -7.08
N LEU A 206 -7.50 -7.47 -8.16
CA LEU A 206 -6.82 -7.03 -9.38
C LEU A 206 -5.88 -5.84 -9.11
N CYS A 207 -6.27 -4.89 -8.25
CA CYS A 207 -5.45 -3.75 -7.86
C CYS A 207 -4.22 -4.14 -7.02
N THR A 208 -4.27 -5.28 -6.34
CA THR A 208 -3.23 -5.78 -5.43
C THR A 208 -2.43 -6.95 -5.98
N LEU A 209 -2.65 -7.33 -7.24
CA LEU A 209 -1.90 -8.42 -7.89
C LEU A 209 -0.40 -8.24 -7.87
N ARG A 210 0.07 -7.00 -7.87
CA ARG A 210 1.47 -6.65 -7.69
C ARG A 210 1.64 -5.78 -6.44
N PRO A 211 2.83 -5.77 -5.82
CA PRO A 211 3.13 -4.80 -4.77
C PRO A 211 2.99 -3.38 -5.30
N VAL A 212 2.26 -2.53 -4.58
CA VAL A 212 2.08 -1.12 -4.89
C VAL A 212 2.50 -0.28 -3.69
N LYS A 213 3.05 0.92 -3.93
CA LYS A 213 3.39 1.88 -2.88
C LYS A 213 2.21 2.73 -2.46
N LEU A 214 1.31 3.01 -3.41
CA LEU A 214 0.10 3.77 -3.18
C LEU A 214 -1.10 3.02 -3.76
N LEU A 215 -2.07 2.69 -2.91
CA LEU A 215 -3.35 2.13 -3.31
C LEU A 215 -4.43 3.18 -3.12
N ILE A 216 -5.10 3.56 -4.20
CA ILE A 216 -6.22 4.51 -4.20
C ILE A 216 -7.51 3.74 -4.41
N LEU A 217 -8.45 3.93 -3.47
CA LEU A 217 -9.75 3.28 -3.49
C LEU A 217 -10.84 4.36 -3.55
N ASP A 218 -11.59 4.43 -4.66
CA ASP A 218 -12.69 5.37 -4.82
C ASP A 218 -14.01 4.67 -4.47
N GLU A 219 -14.64 5.11 -3.37
CA GLU A 219 -15.87 4.53 -2.81
C GLU A 219 -15.84 2.99 -2.70
N PRO A 220 -14.86 2.42 -1.99
CA PRO A 220 -14.59 0.98 -2.05
C PRO A 220 -15.72 0.10 -1.52
N THR A 221 -16.59 0.60 -0.66
CA THR A 221 -17.62 -0.15 0.05
C THR A 221 -19.04 -0.01 -0.55
N VAL A 222 -19.19 0.79 -1.60
CA VAL A 222 -20.50 0.98 -2.25
C VAL A 222 -21.00 -0.33 -2.83
N GLY A 223 -22.23 -0.71 -2.47
CA GLY A 223 -22.86 -1.96 -2.93
C GLY A 223 -22.37 -3.24 -2.26
N MET A 224 -21.65 -3.13 -1.15
CA MET A 224 -21.18 -4.26 -0.35
C MET A 224 -22.08 -4.51 0.86
N ASP A 225 -22.22 -5.79 1.25
CA ASP A 225 -22.77 -6.18 2.53
C ASP A 225 -21.78 -5.99 3.69
N LEU A 226 -22.25 -6.05 4.94
CA LEU A 226 -21.43 -5.81 6.13
C LEU A 226 -20.22 -6.76 6.20
N THR A 227 -20.38 -8.03 5.86
CA THR A 227 -19.29 -9.02 5.88
C THR A 227 -18.22 -8.74 4.83
N SER A 228 -18.63 -8.24 3.69
CA SER A 228 -17.70 -7.81 2.63
C SER A 228 -16.97 -6.51 2.98
N ILE A 229 -17.60 -5.61 3.73
CA ILE A 229 -16.99 -4.37 4.24
C ILE A 229 -15.89 -4.71 5.27
N ASP A 230 -16.17 -5.61 6.23
CA ASP A 230 -15.16 -6.05 7.21
C ASP A 230 -13.93 -6.67 6.52
N PHE A 231 -14.16 -7.54 5.54
CA PHE A 231 -13.09 -8.09 4.72
C PHE A 231 -12.23 -7.01 4.05
N PHE A 232 -12.86 -5.94 3.55
CA PHE A 232 -12.19 -4.86 2.84
C PHE A 232 -11.22 -4.08 3.72
N TRP A 233 -11.59 -3.87 4.99
CA TRP A 233 -10.76 -3.11 5.93
C TRP A 233 -9.62 -3.93 6.56
N VAL A 234 -9.80 -5.23 6.66
CA VAL A 234 -8.79 -6.12 7.26
C VAL A 234 -7.68 -6.46 6.27
N TYR A 235 -8.04 -6.74 5.01
CA TYR A 235 -7.12 -7.36 4.06
C TYR A 235 -6.06 -6.44 3.44
N PRO A 236 -6.39 -5.25 2.88
CA PRO A 236 -5.38 -4.38 2.26
C PRO A 236 -4.48 -3.69 3.26
N LEU A 237 -4.86 -3.73 4.53
CA LEU A 237 -4.24 -2.93 5.58
C LEU A 237 -3.23 -3.72 6.41
N SER A 238 -3.17 -5.02 6.27
CA SER A 238 -2.29 -5.87 7.08
C SER A 238 -0.85 -5.98 6.55
N GLY A 239 -0.53 -5.32 5.42
CA GLY A 239 0.86 -5.18 4.96
C GLY A 239 1.68 -6.48 4.96
N SER A 240 1.02 -7.61 4.80
CA SER A 240 1.69 -8.90 4.82
C SER A 240 2.38 -9.10 3.49
N SER A 241 3.69 -8.98 3.52
CA SER A 241 4.59 -9.54 2.51
C SER A 241 4.12 -10.96 2.19
N VAL A 242 3.63 -11.18 0.99
CA VAL A 242 3.43 -12.49 0.42
C VAL A 242 4.65 -12.86 -0.42
#